data_5a0bc3669ec5f5adf0dbf26269fb1f45
#
_entry.id   5a0bc3669ec5f5adf0dbf26269fb1f45
#
_cell.length_a   1.000
_cell.length_b   1.000
_cell.length_c   1.000
_cell.angle_alpha   90.00
_cell.angle_beta   90.00
_cell.angle_gamma   90.00
#
_symmetry.space_group_name_H-M   'P 1'
#
loop_
_entity.id
_entity.type
_entity.pdbx_description
1 polymer ?
#
loop_
_entity_poly.entity_id
_entity_poly.type
_entity_poly.pdbx_seq_one_letter_code
_entity_poly.pdbx_strand_id
1 'polypeptide(L)'
;MNSNVQLFIRSAALLAINLLFLMVWGFAGISKVMDGVPSWFDGKFGKTFLASFPGLTATFWLLTISELLAFALAGVALVRIEFLRQRPAVFLCATLAWSLFVFLQLGFGQWLTSDFNGGFQQFMYFTGTLVALHVAQSVGRPAQAN
;
A
#
# COMPACT_ATOMS: atom_id res chain seq x y z
N MET A 1 -21.24 16.15 19.44
CA MET A 1 -20.95 14.70 19.41
C MET A 1 -20.08 14.37 20.62
N ASN A 2 -20.42 13.35 21.37
CA ASN A 2 -19.71 12.99 22.63
C ASN A 2 -18.25 12.60 22.28
N SER A 3 -17.28 13.11 23.06
CA SER A 3 -15.83 12.87 22.82
C SER A 3 -15.47 11.38 22.71
N ASN A 4 -16.14 10.52 23.46
CA ASN A 4 -15.92 9.08 23.42
C ASN A 4 -16.37 8.45 22.09
N VAL A 5 -17.48 8.93 21.51
CA VAL A 5 -17.98 8.46 20.21
C VAL A 5 -17.02 8.85 19.08
N GLN A 6 -16.50 10.09 19.11
CA GLN A 6 -15.49 10.53 18.13
C GLN A 6 -14.22 9.68 18.19
N LEU A 7 -13.79 9.33 19.38
CA LEU A 7 -12.62 8.50 19.59
C LEU A 7 -12.80 7.07 19.07
N PHE A 8 -13.96 6.49 19.31
CA PHE A 8 -14.29 5.17 18.80
C PHE A 8 -14.29 5.15 17.28
N ILE A 9 -15.01 6.10 16.64
CA ILE A 9 -15.05 6.21 15.17
C ILE A 9 -13.65 6.35 14.57
N ARG A 10 -12.81 7.18 15.19
CA ARG A 10 -11.42 7.40 14.80
C ARG A 10 -10.60 6.12 14.86
N SER A 11 -10.61 5.41 15.97
CA SER A 11 -9.89 4.15 16.13
C SER A 11 -10.39 3.09 15.17
N ALA A 12 -11.70 3.01 14.95
CA ALA A 12 -12.28 2.09 13.97
C ALA A 12 -11.85 2.40 12.55
N ALA A 13 -11.79 3.68 12.16
CA ALA A 13 -11.31 4.09 10.84
C ALA A 13 -9.83 3.73 10.61
N LEU A 14 -8.95 4.00 11.58
CA LEU A 14 -7.54 3.63 11.49
C LEU A 14 -7.34 2.12 11.42
N LEU A 15 -8.09 1.36 12.22
CA LEU A 15 -8.07 -0.10 12.17
C LEU A 15 -8.53 -0.61 10.80
N ALA A 16 -9.62 -0.06 10.26
CA ALA A 16 -10.14 -0.45 8.94
C ALA A 16 -9.12 -0.16 7.82
N ILE A 17 -8.48 1.01 7.85
CA ILE A 17 -7.40 1.36 6.92
C ILE A 17 -6.25 0.35 7.03
N ASN A 18 -5.78 0.06 8.25
CA ASN A 18 -4.68 -0.87 8.47
C ASN A 18 -5.00 -2.28 7.96
N LEU A 19 -6.18 -2.80 8.28
CA LEU A 19 -6.63 -4.12 7.83
C LEU A 19 -6.77 -4.19 6.30
N LEU A 20 -7.27 -3.11 5.66
CA LEU A 20 -7.37 -3.04 4.21
C LEU A 20 -5.99 -3.18 3.55
N PHE A 21 -5.00 -2.40 4.00
CA PHE A 21 -3.66 -2.43 3.43
C PHE A 21 -2.90 -3.73 3.77
N LEU A 22 -3.12 -4.28 4.96
CA LEU A 22 -2.60 -5.59 5.32
C LEU A 22 -3.13 -6.68 4.36
N MET A 23 -4.42 -6.65 4.08
CA MET A 23 -5.07 -7.60 3.17
C MET A 23 -4.59 -7.41 1.73
N VAL A 24 -4.59 -6.18 1.21
CA VAL A 24 -4.17 -5.87 -0.17
C VAL A 24 -2.75 -6.36 -0.42
N TRP A 25 -1.80 -5.98 0.42
CA TRP A 25 -0.39 -6.33 0.22
C TRP A 25 -0.07 -7.77 0.62
N GLY A 26 -0.79 -8.33 1.60
CA GLY A 26 -0.68 -9.72 1.98
C GLY A 26 -1.07 -10.65 0.82
N PHE A 27 -2.24 -10.45 0.24
CA PHE A 27 -2.67 -11.25 -0.91
C PHE A 27 -1.77 -11.03 -2.13
N ALA A 28 -1.43 -9.77 -2.46
CA ALA A 28 -0.59 -9.46 -3.61
C ALA A 28 0.83 -10.04 -3.50
N GLY A 29 1.49 -9.82 -2.36
CA GLY A 29 2.88 -10.25 -2.17
C GLY A 29 3.02 -11.76 -1.95
N ILE A 30 2.17 -12.35 -1.09
CA ILE A 30 2.26 -13.78 -0.76
C ILE A 30 1.92 -14.65 -1.98
N SER A 31 0.88 -14.31 -2.75
CA SER A 31 0.55 -15.07 -3.96
C SER A 31 1.71 -15.09 -4.96
N LYS A 32 2.38 -13.94 -5.17
CA LYS A 32 3.56 -13.86 -6.05
C LYS A 32 4.73 -14.71 -5.58
N VAL A 33 4.93 -14.83 -4.26
CA VAL A 33 5.97 -15.72 -3.71
C VAL A 33 5.61 -17.18 -3.92
N MET A 34 4.34 -17.55 -3.75
CA MET A 34 3.88 -18.94 -3.91
C MET A 34 3.83 -19.37 -5.37
N ASP A 35 3.35 -18.52 -6.25
CA ASP A 35 3.10 -18.85 -7.66
C ASP A 35 4.31 -18.55 -8.56
N GLY A 36 5.24 -17.70 -8.11
CA GLY A 36 6.39 -17.24 -8.90
C GLY A 36 6.01 -16.31 -10.05
N VAL A 37 6.93 -16.17 -11.01
CA VAL A 37 6.71 -15.33 -12.20
C VAL A 37 5.66 -15.99 -13.11
N PRO A 38 4.50 -15.35 -13.34
CA PRO A 38 3.46 -15.95 -14.15
C PRO A 38 3.82 -15.92 -15.64
N SER A 39 3.37 -16.93 -16.41
CA SER A 39 3.69 -17.06 -17.84
C SER A 39 3.24 -15.88 -18.71
N TRP A 40 2.16 -15.19 -18.33
CA TRP A 40 1.68 -14.00 -19.04
C TRP A 40 2.58 -12.78 -18.90
N PHE A 41 3.45 -12.76 -17.87
CA PHE A 41 4.30 -11.60 -17.55
C PHE A 41 5.28 -11.31 -18.68
N ASP A 42 5.91 -12.34 -19.25
CA ASP A 42 6.79 -12.20 -20.41
C ASP A 42 6.02 -11.69 -21.64
N GLY A 43 4.85 -12.23 -21.90
CA GLY A 43 3.98 -11.78 -23.00
C GLY A 43 3.59 -10.31 -22.90
N LYS A 44 3.36 -9.80 -21.68
CA LYS A 44 2.97 -8.40 -21.43
C LYS A 44 4.17 -7.45 -21.49
N PHE A 45 5.30 -7.80 -20.89
CA PHE A 45 6.44 -6.90 -20.68
C PHE A 45 7.66 -7.20 -21.53
N GLY A 46 7.71 -8.35 -22.21
CA GLY A 46 8.88 -8.81 -22.97
C GLY A 46 9.29 -7.90 -24.12
N LYS A 47 8.38 -7.06 -24.64
CA LYS A 47 8.66 -6.06 -25.67
C LYS A 47 8.99 -4.67 -25.13
N THR A 48 9.04 -4.51 -23.82
CA THR A 48 9.38 -3.25 -23.15
C THR A 48 10.86 -3.20 -22.79
N PHE A 49 11.37 -2.01 -22.44
CA PHE A 49 12.75 -1.88 -21.99
C PHE A 49 13.04 -2.68 -20.71
N LEU A 50 12.02 -3.02 -19.93
CA LEU A 50 12.17 -3.82 -18.70
C LEU A 50 12.75 -5.21 -18.99
N ALA A 51 12.57 -5.73 -20.22
CA ALA A 51 13.19 -6.99 -20.63
C ALA A 51 14.73 -6.89 -20.73
N SER A 52 15.25 -5.69 -21.08
CA SER A 52 16.69 -5.43 -21.18
C SER A 52 17.28 -4.98 -19.84
N PHE A 53 16.57 -4.14 -19.10
CA PHE A 53 17.02 -3.60 -17.81
C PHE A 53 15.84 -3.28 -16.90
N PRO A 54 15.82 -3.80 -15.67
CA PRO A 54 16.79 -4.71 -15.03
C PRO A 54 16.59 -6.20 -15.41
N GLY A 55 15.71 -6.49 -16.34
CA GLY A 55 15.25 -7.81 -16.71
C GLY A 55 13.89 -8.15 -16.05
N LEU A 56 13.07 -8.97 -16.74
CA LEU A 56 11.68 -9.24 -16.32
C LEU A 56 11.61 -9.91 -14.95
N THR A 57 12.45 -10.90 -14.71
CA THR A 57 12.48 -11.60 -13.41
C THR A 57 12.87 -10.65 -12.27
N ALA A 58 13.86 -9.78 -12.49
CA ALA A 58 14.26 -8.80 -11.50
C ALA A 58 13.15 -7.78 -11.24
N THR A 59 12.48 -7.28 -12.28
CA THR A 59 11.33 -6.37 -12.16
C THR A 59 10.20 -6.98 -11.34
N PHE A 60 9.86 -8.24 -11.60
CA PHE A 60 8.82 -8.95 -10.87
C PHE A 60 9.17 -9.08 -9.38
N TRP A 61 10.40 -9.49 -9.05
CA TRP A 61 10.81 -9.64 -7.66
C TRP A 61 10.99 -8.32 -6.93
N LEU A 62 11.45 -7.26 -7.60
CA LEU A 62 11.49 -5.91 -7.01
C LEU A 62 10.10 -5.43 -6.59
N LEU A 63 9.10 -5.62 -7.46
CA LEU A 63 7.71 -5.31 -7.12
C LEU A 63 7.20 -6.18 -5.97
N THR A 64 7.45 -7.49 -6.01
CA THR A 64 7.04 -8.43 -4.96
C THR A 64 7.64 -8.04 -3.59
N ILE A 65 8.92 -7.71 -3.55
CA ILE A 65 9.60 -7.24 -2.34
C ILE A 65 8.97 -5.93 -1.83
N SER A 66 8.63 -5.01 -2.74
CA SER A 66 7.96 -3.76 -2.37
C SER A 66 6.58 -4.00 -1.73
N GLU A 67 5.80 -4.94 -2.25
CA GLU A 67 4.51 -5.34 -1.69
C GLU A 67 4.65 -6.04 -0.33
N LEU A 68 5.62 -6.95 -0.20
CA LEU A 68 5.90 -7.62 1.08
C LEU A 68 6.39 -6.66 2.16
N LEU A 69 7.16 -5.65 1.79
CA LEU A 69 7.56 -4.60 2.72
C LEU A 69 6.35 -3.79 3.22
N ALA A 70 5.43 -3.43 2.32
CA ALA A 70 4.18 -2.77 2.70
C ALA A 70 3.34 -3.66 3.63
N PHE A 71 3.24 -4.96 3.33
CA PHE A 71 2.58 -5.95 4.19
C PHE A 71 3.22 -6.04 5.58
N ALA A 72 4.55 -6.12 5.65
CA ALA A 72 5.28 -6.18 6.91
C ALA A 72 5.06 -4.91 7.77
N LEU A 73 5.12 -3.72 7.15
CA LEU A 73 4.85 -2.46 7.84
C LEU A 73 3.43 -2.40 8.39
N ALA A 74 2.41 -2.85 7.61
CA ALA A 74 1.03 -2.93 8.06
C ALA A 74 0.87 -3.93 9.23
N GLY A 75 1.57 -5.07 9.18
CA GLY A 75 1.61 -6.06 10.25
C GLY A 75 2.21 -5.49 11.54
N VAL A 76 3.32 -4.75 11.43
CA VAL A 76 3.93 -4.07 12.59
C VAL A 76 2.98 -3.03 13.18
N ALA A 77 2.30 -2.22 12.35
CA ALA A 77 1.31 -1.23 12.81
C ALA A 77 0.18 -1.91 13.60
N LEU A 78 -0.30 -3.06 13.11
CA LEU A 78 -1.35 -3.84 13.77
C LEU A 78 -0.88 -4.40 15.12
N VAL A 79 0.30 -5.04 15.17
CA VAL A 79 0.87 -5.60 16.42
C VAL A 79 1.16 -4.51 17.45
N ARG A 80 1.60 -3.34 17.01
CA ARG A 80 1.82 -2.17 17.87
C ARG A 80 0.54 -1.47 18.30
N ILE A 81 -0.62 -1.90 17.78
CA ILE A 81 -1.94 -1.37 18.11
C ILE A 81 -2.00 0.15 17.86
N GLU A 82 -1.42 0.60 16.74
CA GLU A 82 -1.31 2.04 16.40
C GLU A 82 -2.65 2.72 16.13
N PHE A 83 -3.72 1.94 15.94
CA PHE A 83 -5.08 2.43 15.78
C PHE A 83 -5.69 2.94 17.10
N LEU A 84 -5.08 2.65 18.26
CA LEU A 84 -5.54 3.19 19.54
C LEU A 84 -5.06 4.63 19.75
N ARG A 85 -5.91 5.42 20.38
CA ARG A 85 -5.78 6.89 20.56
C ARG A 85 -4.44 7.39 21.10
N GLN A 86 -3.80 6.64 21.97
CA GLN A 86 -2.60 7.08 22.68
C GLN A 86 -1.30 6.72 21.96
N ARG A 87 -1.40 6.07 20.80
CA ARG A 87 -0.24 5.62 20.03
C ARG A 87 -0.06 6.45 18.77
N PRO A 88 1.17 6.89 18.47
CA PRO A 88 1.46 7.51 17.18
C PRO A 88 1.32 6.47 16.07
N ALA A 89 0.63 6.81 14.98
CA ALA A 89 0.40 5.92 13.83
C ALA A 89 1.61 5.92 12.87
N VAL A 90 2.81 5.63 13.39
CA VAL A 90 4.06 5.74 12.63
C VAL A 90 4.17 4.70 11.54
N PHE A 91 3.97 3.42 11.88
CA PHE A 91 4.06 2.32 10.92
C PHE A 91 2.88 2.30 9.97
N LEU A 92 1.68 2.70 10.42
CA LEU A 92 0.53 2.88 9.54
C LEU A 92 0.81 3.99 8.50
N CYS A 93 1.33 5.14 8.92
CA CYS A 93 1.72 6.20 7.98
C CYS A 93 2.85 5.75 7.05
N ALA A 94 3.82 4.99 7.56
CA ALA A 94 4.89 4.41 6.73
C ALA A 94 4.33 3.41 5.70
N THR A 95 3.38 2.54 6.09
CA THR A 95 2.66 1.65 5.17
C THR A 95 2.00 2.43 4.04
N LEU A 96 1.24 3.47 4.40
CA LEU A 96 0.50 4.27 3.42
C LEU A 96 1.45 5.04 2.48
N ALA A 97 2.48 5.68 3.04
CA ALA A 97 3.48 6.37 2.23
C ALA A 97 4.24 5.42 1.29
N TRP A 98 4.64 4.24 1.77
CA TRP A 98 5.27 3.22 0.93
C TRP A 98 4.33 2.67 -0.14
N SER A 99 3.05 2.47 0.19
CA SER A 99 2.03 2.02 -0.76
C SER A 99 1.86 2.97 -1.96
N LEU A 100 2.06 4.28 -1.77
CA LEU A 100 2.07 5.23 -2.89
C LEU A 100 3.14 4.89 -3.92
N PHE A 101 4.35 4.50 -3.47
CA PHE A 101 5.41 4.07 -4.37
C PHE A 101 5.10 2.74 -5.05
N VAL A 102 4.44 1.81 -4.36
CA VAL A 102 4.04 0.53 -4.96
C VAL A 102 2.98 0.75 -6.04
N PHE A 103 1.96 1.59 -5.77
CA PHE A 103 0.96 1.94 -6.79
C PHE A 103 1.56 2.71 -7.97
N LEU A 104 2.60 3.54 -7.72
CA LEU A 104 3.35 4.18 -8.80
C LEU A 104 4.07 3.15 -9.68
N GLN A 105 4.73 2.15 -9.08
CA GLN A 105 5.39 1.06 -9.83
C GLN A 105 4.38 0.25 -10.66
N LEU A 106 3.25 -0.12 -10.07
CA LEU A 106 2.18 -0.84 -10.76
C LEU A 106 1.58 0.00 -11.90
N GLY A 107 1.29 1.28 -11.64
CA GLY A 107 0.78 2.22 -12.63
C GLY A 107 1.75 2.40 -13.79
N PHE A 108 3.04 2.57 -13.51
CA PHE A 108 4.08 2.66 -14.52
C PHE A 108 4.09 1.43 -15.44
N GLY A 109 4.00 0.21 -14.88
CA GLY A 109 3.91 -1.01 -15.67
C GLY A 109 2.68 -1.04 -16.59
N GLN A 110 1.51 -0.59 -16.12
CA GLN A 110 0.30 -0.52 -16.94
C GLN A 110 0.44 0.50 -18.09
N TRP A 111 0.95 1.71 -17.79
CA TRP A 111 1.18 2.73 -18.80
C TRP A 111 2.21 2.29 -19.85
N LEU A 112 3.27 1.61 -19.43
CA LEU A 112 4.31 1.09 -20.32
C LEU A 112 3.78 0.09 -21.34
N THR A 113 2.71 -0.63 -21.00
CA THR A 113 2.05 -1.61 -21.88
C THR A 113 0.76 -1.07 -22.52
N SER A 114 0.52 0.25 -22.44
CA SER A 114 -0.68 0.92 -22.96
C SER A 114 -1.98 0.39 -22.35
N ASP A 115 -1.92 -0.19 -21.16
CA ASP A 115 -3.08 -0.61 -20.39
C ASP A 115 -3.62 0.60 -19.58
N PHE A 116 -4.34 1.49 -20.26
CA PHE A 116 -4.83 2.72 -19.65
C PHE A 116 -5.89 2.47 -18.56
N ASN A 117 -6.68 1.39 -18.71
CA ASN A 117 -7.63 0.99 -17.67
C ASN A 117 -6.93 0.57 -16.38
N GLY A 118 -5.93 -0.29 -16.50
CA GLY A 118 -5.09 -0.68 -15.36
C GLY A 118 -4.37 0.52 -14.76
N GLY A 119 -3.84 1.42 -15.60
CA GLY A 119 -3.20 2.66 -15.16
C GLY A 119 -4.16 3.57 -14.37
N PHE A 120 -5.40 3.73 -14.84
CA PHE A 120 -6.43 4.50 -14.14
C PHE A 120 -6.80 3.89 -12.79
N GLN A 121 -6.91 2.56 -12.70
CA GLN A 121 -7.14 1.88 -11.43
C GLN A 121 -6.02 2.16 -10.42
N GLN A 122 -4.76 2.13 -10.84
CA GLN A 122 -3.63 2.45 -9.97
C GLN A 122 -3.65 3.91 -9.52
N PHE A 123 -4.05 4.85 -10.40
CA PHE A 123 -4.25 6.24 -10.03
C PHE A 123 -5.35 6.40 -8.96
N MET A 124 -6.46 5.68 -9.07
CA MET A 124 -7.54 5.70 -8.07
C MET A 124 -7.06 5.13 -6.72
N TYR A 125 -6.30 4.04 -6.72
CA TYR A 125 -5.72 3.47 -5.50
C TYR A 125 -4.70 4.42 -4.87
N PHE A 126 -3.87 5.05 -5.67
CA PHE A 126 -2.92 6.09 -5.22
C PHE A 126 -3.67 7.25 -4.55
N THR A 127 -4.71 7.78 -5.19
CA THR A 127 -5.52 8.89 -4.65
C THR A 127 -6.21 8.50 -3.35
N GLY A 128 -6.82 7.32 -3.28
CA GLY A 128 -7.43 6.79 -2.05
C GLY A 128 -6.40 6.63 -0.92
N THR A 129 -5.18 6.21 -1.25
CA THR A 129 -4.08 6.08 -0.29
C THR A 129 -3.62 7.44 0.24
N LEU A 130 -3.56 8.49 -0.60
CA LEU A 130 -3.27 9.87 -0.15
C LEU A 130 -4.31 10.36 0.86
N VAL A 131 -5.59 10.09 0.61
CA VAL A 131 -6.67 10.43 1.55
C VAL A 131 -6.51 9.66 2.85
N ALA A 132 -6.25 8.35 2.79
CA ALA A 132 -6.01 7.52 3.98
C ALA A 132 -4.79 8.02 4.78
N LEU A 133 -3.70 8.41 4.11
CA LEU A 133 -2.51 8.97 4.76
C LEU A 133 -2.83 10.30 5.44
N HIS A 134 -3.57 11.18 4.77
CA HIS A 134 -4.02 12.45 5.37
C HIS A 134 -4.87 12.20 6.63
N VAL A 135 -5.81 11.27 6.58
CA VAL A 135 -6.61 10.86 7.74
C VAL A 135 -5.73 10.32 8.87
N ALA A 136 -4.80 9.40 8.58
CA ALA A 136 -3.91 8.83 9.58
C ALA A 136 -3.03 9.89 10.26
N GLN A 137 -2.51 10.86 9.51
CA GLN A 137 -1.69 11.96 10.03
C GLN A 137 -2.48 12.96 10.85
N SER A 138 -3.69 13.34 10.41
CA SER A 138 -4.54 14.30 11.12
C SER A 138 -5.01 13.74 12.46
N VAL A 139 -5.17 12.43 12.50
CA VAL A 139 -5.65 11.66 13.64
C VAL A 139 -4.52 11.39 14.65
N GLY A 140 -3.26 11.25 14.19
CA GLY A 140 -2.10 10.91 15.03
C GLY A 140 -1.50 12.10 15.81
N ARG A 141 -1.95 13.34 15.58
CA ARG A 141 -1.45 14.49 16.36
C ARG A 141 -2.14 14.54 17.73
N PRO A 142 -1.39 14.47 18.84
CA PRO A 142 -1.97 14.80 20.13
C PRO A 142 -2.50 16.24 20.06
N ALA A 143 -3.69 16.48 20.64
CA ALA A 143 -4.20 17.84 20.79
C ALA A 143 -3.11 18.66 21.48
N GLN A 144 -2.55 19.66 20.78
CA GLN A 144 -1.64 20.61 21.41
C GLN A 144 -2.45 21.28 22.52
N ALA A 145 -2.03 21.02 23.76
CA ALA A 145 -2.54 21.73 24.92
C ALA A 145 -2.07 23.18 24.78
N ASN A 146 -3.01 24.07 24.43
CA ASN A 146 -2.86 25.51 24.62
C ASN A 146 -3.03 25.84 26.10
#